data_f8ca58c4abaf32e7184665e3acdb3b33
#
_entry.id   f8ca58c4abaf32e7184665e3acdb3b33
#
_cell.length_a   1.000
_cell.length_b   1.000
_cell.length_c   1.000
_cell.angle_alpha   90.00
_cell.angle_beta   90.00
_cell.angle_gamma   90.00
#
_symmetry.space_group_name_H-M   'P 1'
#
loop_
_entity.id
_entity.type
_entity.pdbx_description
1 polymer ?
#
loop_
_entity_poly.entity_id
_entity_poly.type
_entity_poly.pdbx_seq_one_letter_code
_entity_poly.pdbx_strand_id
1 'polypeptide(L)'
;AGDAGAMAQAGLAIGDRVCALVAGGGYAELCVAPVAQCLPVPAGLSDVEAASLPETFFTVWSNVFDRARLNAGETLLIQGGTSGIGVTAIQLAKAAGATVIATAGSDDKCAACIALGADHAVNYRSQDFVAEAKRLTGGRGVDVVLDMVAGDYVAREVQCLAEDGRLVIIAVQGGVDARFDAGLLLRRRLTVTGSTLRPRSVAFKGAIAAALRQQVWPWLEAGQVKPVIFKVFPAAEAAAAHTLMESNQHIGKLVLAW
;
A
#
# COMPACT_ATOMS: atom_id res chain seq x y z
N ALA A 1 16.53 -3.96 24.44
CA ALA A 1 17.49 -5.08 24.51
C ALA A 1 17.31 -5.93 23.26
N GLY A 2 18.38 -6.40 22.65
CA GLY A 2 18.32 -7.21 21.44
C GLY A 2 19.61 -8.01 21.24
N ASP A 3 19.63 -8.89 20.23
CA ASP A 3 20.84 -9.56 19.79
C ASP A 3 21.80 -8.55 19.19
N ALA A 4 22.91 -8.28 19.90
CA ALA A 4 23.89 -7.27 19.52
C ALA A 4 24.54 -7.57 18.15
N GLY A 5 24.74 -8.85 17.81
CA GLY A 5 25.31 -9.26 16.53
C GLY A 5 24.35 -8.99 15.36
N ALA A 6 23.07 -9.37 15.51
CA ALA A 6 22.04 -9.09 14.51
C ALA A 6 21.78 -7.58 14.34
N MET A 7 21.82 -6.82 15.43
CA MET A 7 21.67 -5.36 15.38
C MET A 7 22.82 -4.69 14.63
N ALA A 8 24.07 -5.09 14.92
CA ALA A 8 25.24 -4.56 14.22
C ALA A 8 25.20 -4.86 12.72
N GLN A 9 24.78 -6.08 12.32
CA GLN A 9 24.60 -6.45 10.90
C GLN A 9 23.50 -5.63 10.21
N ALA A 10 22.45 -5.23 10.94
CA ALA A 10 21.40 -4.36 10.44
C ALA A 10 21.78 -2.87 10.44
N GLY A 11 22.96 -2.53 10.98
CA GLY A 11 23.40 -1.15 11.17
C GLY A 11 22.55 -0.40 12.20
N LEU A 12 22.15 -1.10 13.28
CA LEU A 12 21.34 -0.58 14.38
C LEU A 12 22.09 -0.72 15.71
N ALA A 13 21.86 0.19 16.62
CA ALA A 13 22.37 0.19 17.97
C ALA A 13 21.25 0.33 19.02
N ILE A 14 21.56 0.02 20.28
CA ILE A 14 20.64 0.28 21.39
C ILE A 14 20.49 1.79 21.55
N GLY A 15 19.24 2.25 21.61
CA GLY A 15 18.91 3.68 21.66
C GLY A 15 18.54 4.30 20.32
N ASP A 16 18.74 3.60 19.21
CA ASP A 16 18.31 4.09 17.89
C ASP A 16 16.79 4.19 17.80
N ARG A 17 16.32 5.25 17.15
CA ARG A 17 14.91 5.38 16.76
C ARG A 17 14.61 4.47 15.57
N VAL A 18 13.65 3.57 15.74
CA VAL A 18 13.28 2.60 14.68
C VAL A 18 11.77 2.52 14.50
N CYS A 19 11.33 2.15 13.33
CA CYS A 19 10.00 1.64 13.06
C CYS A 19 10.08 0.19 12.57
N ALA A 20 9.05 -0.62 12.83
CA ALA A 20 9.10 -2.04 12.50
C ALA A 20 7.73 -2.59 12.11
N LEU A 21 7.71 -3.53 11.16
CA LEU A 21 6.53 -4.35 10.90
C LEU A 21 6.50 -5.51 11.90
N VAL A 22 5.43 -5.59 12.69
CA VAL A 22 5.22 -6.67 13.66
C VAL A 22 3.97 -7.49 13.31
N ALA A 23 3.95 -8.77 13.66
CA ALA A 23 2.80 -9.64 13.42
C ALA A 23 1.63 -9.36 14.39
N GLY A 24 1.92 -8.73 15.51
CA GLY A 24 0.98 -8.34 16.57
C GLY A 24 1.74 -7.74 17.75
N GLY A 25 1.01 -7.36 18.81
CA GLY A 25 1.60 -6.80 20.03
C GLY A 25 2.02 -5.33 19.94
N GLY A 26 1.64 -4.62 18.85
CA GLY A 26 1.96 -3.19 18.67
C GLY A 26 1.09 -2.24 19.49
N TYR A 27 0.02 -2.72 20.14
CA TYR A 27 -0.79 -1.92 21.05
C TYR A 27 -0.23 -2.04 22.47
N ALA A 28 0.98 -1.58 22.66
CA ALA A 28 1.71 -1.66 23.92
C ALA A 28 2.84 -0.62 23.99
N GLU A 29 3.19 -0.19 25.19
CA GLU A 29 4.35 0.68 25.44
C GLU A 29 5.68 0.03 25.02
N LEU A 30 5.75 -1.30 25.09
CA LEU A 30 6.91 -2.11 24.68
C LEU A 30 6.47 -3.18 23.71
N CYS A 31 7.19 -3.31 22.61
CA CYS A 31 6.91 -4.31 21.57
C CYS A 31 8.19 -5.03 21.15
N VAL A 32 8.08 -6.33 20.91
CA VAL A 32 9.18 -7.15 20.36
C VAL A 32 9.07 -7.20 18.86
N ALA A 33 10.16 -6.88 18.17
CA ALA A 33 10.25 -6.96 16.72
C ALA A 33 11.51 -7.73 16.28
N PRO A 34 11.44 -8.57 15.23
CA PRO A 34 12.64 -9.14 14.64
C PRO A 34 13.55 -8.03 14.09
N VAL A 35 14.84 -8.09 14.40
CA VAL A 35 15.80 -7.04 13.98
C VAL A 35 15.77 -6.81 12.46
N ALA A 36 15.67 -7.88 11.67
CA ALA A 36 15.59 -7.77 10.20
C ALA A 36 14.36 -6.99 9.68
N GLN A 37 13.34 -6.78 10.52
CA GLN A 37 12.13 -6.01 10.18
C GLN A 37 12.14 -4.60 10.77
N CYS A 38 13.20 -4.23 11.50
CA CYS A 38 13.41 -2.90 12.05
C CYS A 38 14.12 -2.01 11.03
N LEU A 39 13.59 -0.83 10.85
CA LEU A 39 14.12 0.21 9.96
C LEU A 39 14.46 1.46 10.78
N PRO A 40 15.56 2.13 10.54
CA PRO A 40 15.82 3.42 11.18
C PRO A 40 14.69 4.39 10.78
N VAL A 41 14.29 5.24 11.71
CA VAL A 41 13.34 6.32 11.40
C VAL A 41 13.97 7.22 10.33
N PRO A 42 13.28 7.50 9.20
CA PRO A 42 13.81 8.40 8.17
C PRO A 42 14.13 9.78 8.75
N ALA A 43 15.21 10.40 8.30
CA ALA A 43 15.59 11.72 8.76
C ALA A 43 14.45 12.74 8.54
N GLY A 44 14.18 13.56 9.54
CA GLY A 44 13.13 14.57 9.51
C GLY A 44 11.72 14.09 9.87
N LEU A 45 11.49 12.79 10.05
CA LEU A 45 10.18 12.28 10.49
C LEU A 45 10.08 12.18 12.01
N SER A 46 8.88 12.48 12.51
CA SER A 46 8.48 12.21 13.89
C SER A 46 8.24 10.71 14.14
N ASP A 47 8.14 10.30 15.41
CA ASP A 47 7.81 8.91 15.75
C ASP A 47 6.42 8.50 15.27
N VAL A 48 5.46 9.42 15.31
CA VAL A 48 4.10 9.22 14.79
C VAL A 48 4.10 8.95 13.29
N GLU A 49 4.85 9.75 12.53
CA GLU A 49 4.99 9.55 11.09
C GLU A 49 5.69 8.23 10.79
N ALA A 50 6.79 7.93 11.47
CA ALA A 50 7.53 6.68 11.29
C ALA A 50 6.69 5.45 11.64
N ALA A 51 5.87 5.49 12.70
CA ALA A 51 4.98 4.40 13.08
C ALA A 51 3.90 4.09 12.02
N SER A 52 3.54 5.07 11.18
CA SER A 52 2.55 4.91 10.12
C SER A 52 3.07 4.16 8.87
N LEU A 53 4.40 4.01 8.73
CA LEU A 53 5.04 3.50 7.51
C LEU A 53 4.94 1.96 7.37
N PRO A 54 5.31 1.12 8.38
CA PRO A 54 5.65 -0.28 8.13
C PRO A 54 4.55 -1.07 7.44
N GLU A 55 3.31 -1.04 7.95
CA GLU A 55 2.23 -1.88 7.43
C GLU A 55 1.94 -1.60 5.95
N THR A 56 1.84 -0.33 5.58
CA THR A 56 1.46 0.05 4.23
C THR A 56 2.62 -0.01 3.25
N PHE A 57 3.80 0.40 3.67
CA PHE A 57 4.98 0.40 2.79
C PHE A 57 5.45 -1.03 2.48
N PHE A 58 5.50 -1.93 3.46
CA PHE A 58 5.82 -3.34 3.22
C PHE A 58 4.78 -4.00 2.31
N THR A 59 3.50 -3.71 2.53
CA THR A 59 2.41 -4.27 1.71
C THR A 59 2.49 -3.75 0.27
N VAL A 60 2.63 -2.44 0.07
CA VAL A 60 2.71 -1.86 -1.28
C VAL A 60 3.96 -2.35 -1.99
N TRP A 61 5.13 -2.31 -1.33
CA TRP A 61 6.37 -2.75 -1.95
C TRP A 61 6.29 -4.20 -2.42
N SER A 62 5.92 -5.12 -1.53
CA SER A 62 5.88 -6.54 -1.85
C SER A 62 4.85 -6.91 -2.91
N ASN A 63 3.78 -6.12 -3.07
CA ASN A 63 2.72 -6.42 -4.03
C ASN A 63 2.86 -5.67 -5.35
N VAL A 64 3.16 -4.37 -5.30
CA VAL A 64 3.25 -3.54 -6.51
C VAL A 64 4.61 -3.73 -7.20
N PHE A 65 5.71 -3.74 -6.44
CA PHE A 65 7.06 -3.79 -7.02
C PHE A 65 7.62 -5.22 -7.10
N ASP A 66 7.58 -6.00 -6.02
CA ASP A 66 8.15 -7.36 -6.06
C ASP A 66 7.27 -8.33 -6.85
N ARG A 67 5.94 -8.33 -6.60
CA ARG A 67 5.01 -9.31 -7.18
C ARG A 67 4.50 -8.86 -8.55
N ALA A 68 3.92 -7.67 -8.65
CA ALA A 68 3.41 -7.15 -9.91
C ALA A 68 4.51 -6.59 -10.83
N ARG A 69 5.70 -6.31 -10.29
CA ARG A 69 6.85 -5.78 -11.04
C ARG A 69 6.47 -4.52 -11.83
N LEU A 70 5.83 -3.58 -11.15
CA LEU A 70 5.51 -2.28 -11.75
C LEU A 70 6.80 -1.59 -12.18
N ASN A 71 6.84 -1.13 -13.42
CA ASN A 71 7.97 -0.41 -14.00
C ASN A 71 7.60 1.04 -14.33
N ALA A 72 8.60 1.89 -14.47
CA ALA A 72 8.41 3.24 -14.96
C ALA A 72 7.72 3.22 -16.35
N GLY A 73 6.78 4.15 -16.55
CA GLY A 73 5.98 4.26 -17.76
C GLY A 73 4.76 3.33 -17.82
N GLU A 74 4.62 2.35 -16.92
CA GLU A 74 3.42 1.54 -16.79
C GLU A 74 2.29 2.30 -16.07
N THR A 75 1.06 1.82 -16.21
CA THR A 75 -0.13 2.37 -15.55
C THR A 75 -0.60 1.45 -14.43
N LEU A 76 -0.68 1.99 -13.22
CA LEU A 76 -1.23 1.33 -12.03
C LEU A 76 -2.64 1.83 -11.74
N LEU A 77 -3.61 0.92 -11.64
CA LEU A 77 -4.93 1.18 -11.07
C LEU A 77 -4.95 0.73 -9.60
N ILE A 78 -5.38 1.62 -8.72
CA ILE A 78 -5.46 1.37 -7.27
C ILE A 78 -6.92 1.43 -6.84
N GLN A 79 -7.47 0.33 -6.32
CA GLN A 79 -8.76 0.36 -5.65
C GLN A 79 -8.61 0.98 -4.25
N GLY A 80 -9.51 1.91 -3.90
CA GLY A 80 -9.48 2.56 -2.59
C GLY A 80 -8.29 3.49 -2.35
N GLY A 81 -8.08 4.45 -3.25
CA GLY A 81 -6.93 5.38 -3.25
C GLY A 81 -6.73 6.19 -1.97
N THR A 82 -7.77 6.41 -1.16
CA THR A 82 -7.66 7.15 0.11
C THR A 82 -7.42 6.27 1.34
N SER A 83 -7.38 4.94 1.19
CA SER A 83 -6.95 4.04 2.27
C SER A 83 -5.47 4.24 2.62
N GLY A 84 -5.02 3.73 3.77
CA GLY A 84 -3.60 3.76 4.11
C GLY A 84 -2.72 3.09 3.05
N ILE A 85 -3.19 2.00 2.43
CA ILE A 85 -2.52 1.35 1.30
C ILE A 85 -2.56 2.25 0.06
N GLY A 86 -3.73 2.83 -0.26
CA GLY A 86 -3.92 3.66 -1.44
C GLY A 86 -3.03 4.90 -1.46
N VAL A 87 -3.00 5.67 -0.35
CA VAL A 87 -2.15 6.87 -0.26
C VAL A 87 -0.66 6.56 -0.36
N THR A 88 -0.25 5.38 0.12
CA THR A 88 1.13 4.89 -0.02
C THR A 88 1.42 4.46 -1.46
N ALA A 89 0.52 3.68 -2.06
CA ALA A 89 0.69 3.16 -3.42
C ALA A 89 0.72 4.28 -4.47
N ILE A 90 -0.13 5.31 -4.33
CA ILE A 90 -0.11 6.49 -5.20
C ILE A 90 1.29 7.11 -5.20
N GLN A 91 1.80 7.45 -4.02
CA GLN A 91 3.07 8.17 -3.90
C GLN A 91 4.27 7.32 -4.36
N LEU A 92 4.35 6.05 -3.96
CA LEU A 92 5.45 5.16 -4.36
C LEU A 92 5.46 4.91 -5.86
N ALA A 93 4.29 4.66 -6.47
CA ALA A 93 4.19 4.45 -7.91
C ALA A 93 4.57 5.71 -8.70
N LYS A 94 4.15 6.89 -8.23
CA LYS A 94 4.55 8.17 -8.83
C LYS A 94 6.05 8.41 -8.71
N ALA A 95 6.63 8.18 -7.55
CA ALA A 95 8.08 8.31 -7.35
C ALA A 95 8.88 7.34 -8.24
N ALA A 96 8.31 6.17 -8.55
CA ALA A 96 8.88 5.19 -9.47
C ALA A 96 8.62 5.49 -10.96
N GLY A 97 7.95 6.59 -11.30
CA GLY A 97 7.71 7.01 -12.70
C GLY A 97 6.52 6.32 -13.38
N ALA A 98 5.59 5.74 -12.64
CA ALA A 98 4.38 5.15 -13.20
C ALA A 98 3.26 6.20 -13.36
N THR A 99 2.29 5.91 -14.24
CA THR A 99 1.00 6.60 -14.29
C THR A 99 0.05 5.96 -13.30
N VAL A 100 -0.65 6.76 -12.51
CA VAL A 100 -1.52 6.26 -11.43
C VAL A 100 -2.97 6.68 -11.66
N ILE A 101 -3.85 5.68 -11.70
CA ILE A 101 -5.31 5.86 -11.64
C ILE A 101 -5.77 5.33 -10.28
N ALA A 102 -6.45 6.14 -9.48
CA ALA A 102 -6.99 5.73 -8.20
C ALA A 102 -8.52 5.74 -8.21
N THR A 103 -9.17 4.80 -7.50
CA THR A 103 -10.60 4.88 -7.28
C THR A 103 -10.92 5.37 -5.87
N ALA A 104 -11.99 6.11 -5.72
CA ALA A 104 -12.46 6.58 -4.42
C ALA A 104 -14.00 6.71 -4.41
N GLY A 105 -14.59 6.83 -3.21
CA GLY A 105 -16.05 6.80 -3.04
C GLY A 105 -16.73 8.17 -2.96
N SER A 106 -16.01 9.26 -3.23
CA SER A 106 -16.58 10.61 -3.34
C SER A 106 -15.63 11.52 -4.12
N ASP A 107 -16.13 12.64 -4.60
CA ASP A 107 -15.34 13.60 -5.37
C ASP A 107 -14.25 14.24 -4.50
N ASP A 108 -14.52 14.54 -3.23
CA ASP A 108 -13.51 15.03 -2.28
C ASP A 108 -12.37 14.04 -2.09
N LYS A 109 -12.69 12.74 -2.00
CA LYS A 109 -11.69 11.69 -1.92
C LYS A 109 -10.91 11.52 -3.21
N CYS A 110 -11.55 11.71 -4.37
CA CYS A 110 -10.87 11.74 -5.66
C CYS A 110 -9.90 12.94 -5.73
N ALA A 111 -10.33 14.13 -5.30
CA ALA A 111 -9.47 15.29 -5.22
C ALA A 111 -8.25 15.07 -4.32
N ALA A 112 -8.45 14.38 -3.17
CA ALA A 112 -7.34 14.00 -2.30
C ALA A 112 -6.35 13.02 -2.99
N CYS A 113 -6.82 12.06 -3.78
CA CYS A 113 -5.94 11.18 -4.56
C CYS A 113 -5.09 11.99 -5.57
N ILE A 114 -5.68 12.94 -6.26
CA ILE A 114 -4.95 13.84 -7.18
C ILE A 114 -3.90 14.67 -6.43
N ALA A 115 -4.27 15.25 -5.28
CA ALA A 115 -3.34 16.03 -4.45
C ALA A 115 -2.15 15.19 -3.94
N LEU A 116 -2.32 13.87 -3.79
CA LEU A 116 -1.27 12.93 -3.44
C LEU A 116 -0.40 12.48 -4.63
N GLY A 117 -0.72 12.93 -5.83
CA GLY A 117 0.06 12.68 -7.04
C GLY A 117 -0.56 11.66 -8.00
N ALA A 118 -1.77 11.17 -7.79
CA ALA A 118 -2.45 10.36 -8.80
C ALA A 118 -2.69 11.21 -10.06
N ASP A 119 -2.44 10.64 -11.24
CA ASP A 119 -2.70 11.31 -12.52
C ASP A 119 -4.19 11.43 -12.79
N HIS A 120 -4.95 10.42 -12.33
CA HIS A 120 -6.41 10.37 -12.46
C HIS A 120 -7.05 9.75 -11.23
N ALA A 121 -8.26 10.20 -10.93
CA ALA A 121 -9.08 9.62 -9.88
C ALA A 121 -10.51 9.38 -10.39
N VAL A 122 -11.10 8.24 -10.04
CA VAL A 122 -12.42 7.81 -10.50
C VAL A 122 -13.33 7.63 -9.29
N ASN A 123 -14.44 8.36 -9.26
CA ASN A 123 -15.48 8.15 -8.26
C ASN A 123 -16.32 6.93 -8.65
N TYR A 124 -16.04 5.76 -8.04
CA TYR A 124 -16.69 4.49 -8.37
C TYR A 124 -18.20 4.46 -8.07
N ARG A 125 -18.73 5.47 -7.36
CA ARG A 125 -20.18 5.57 -7.10
C ARG A 125 -20.95 6.21 -8.25
N SER A 126 -20.29 7.04 -9.04
CA SER A 126 -20.89 7.79 -10.14
C SER A 126 -20.30 7.43 -11.51
N GLN A 127 -19.16 6.74 -11.55
CA GLN A 127 -18.45 6.40 -12.77
C GLN A 127 -18.12 4.91 -12.83
N ASP A 128 -18.09 4.36 -14.04
CA ASP A 128 -17.57 3.00 -14.27
C ASP A 128 -16.04 3.03 -14.43
N PHE A 129 -15.34 2.50 -13.42
CA PHE A 129 -13.87 2.51 -13.44
C PHE A 129 -13.27 1.68 -14.59
N VAL A 130 -14.00 0.69 -15.13
CA VAL A 130 -13.55 -0.08 -16.31
C VAL A 130 -13.54 0.80 -17.55
N ALA A 131 -14.63 1.51 -17.77
CA ALA A 131 -14.75 2.43 -18.90
C ALA A 131 -13.73 3.57 -18.78
N GLU A 132 -13.58 4.14 -17.59
CA GLU A 132 -12.62 5.23 -17.34
C GLU A 132 -11.16 4.75 -17.49
N ALA A 133 -10.79 3.60 -16.95
CA ALA A 133 -9.44 3.05 -17.13
C ALA A 133 -9.10 2.85 -18.61
N LYS A 134 -10.03 2.32 -19.39
CA LYS A 134 -9.86 2.18 -20.84
C LYS A 134 -9.75 3.52 -21.55
N ARG A 135 -10.62 4.46 -21.22
CA ARG A 135 -10.60 5.80 -21.82
C ARG A 135 -9.27 6.50 -21.55
N LEU A 136 -8.80 6.48 -20.30
CA LEU A 136 -7.56 7.13 -19.87
C LEU A 136 -6.30 6.50 -20.44
N THR A 137 -6.38 5.23 -20.83
CA THR A 137 -5.25 4.49 -21.45
C THR A 137 -5.39 4.35 -22.99
N GLY A 138 -6.28 5.12 -23.64
CA GLY A 138 -6.50 5.05 -25.07
C GLY A 138 -7.00 3.68 -25.56
N GLY A 139 -7.73 2.94 -24.73
CA GLY A 139 -8.26 1.61 -25.02
C GLY A 139 -7.31 0.45 -24.68
N ARG A 140 -6.04 0.72 -24.36
CA ARG A 140 -5.02 -0.31 -24.05
C ARG A 140 -5.34 -1.07 -22.76
N GLY A 141 -5.80 -0.39 -21.75
CA GLY A 141 -5.95 -0.90 -20.40
C GLY A 141 -4.73 -0.59 -19.52
N VAL A 142 -4.83 -0.97 -18.22
CA VAL A 142 -3.80 -0.72 -17.20
C VAL A 142 -2.86 -1.92 -17.08
N ASP A 143 -1.61 -1.66 -16.72
CA ASP A 143 -0.59 -2.73 -16.64
C ASP A 143 -0.70 -3.49 -15.31
N VAL A 144 -1.03 -2.79 -14.22
CA VAL A 144 -1.17 -3.37 -12.89
C VAL A 144 -2.46 -2.88 -12.23
N VAL A 145 -3.13 -3.79 -11.53
CA VAL A 145 -4.22 -3.47 -10.59
C VAL A 145 -3.81 -3.90 -9.20
N LEU A 146 -3.89 -2.99 -8.22
CA LEU A 146 -3.78 -3.28 -6.80
C LEU A 146 -5.18 -3.29 -6.21
N ASP A 147 -5.64 -4.46 -5.78
CA ASP A 147 -7.00 -4.69 -5.32
C ASP A 147 -7.06 -5.09 -3.84
N MET A 148 -7.94 -4.41 -3.11
CA MET A 148 -8.30 -4.75 -1.73
C MET A 148 -9.79 -5.09 -1.58
N VAL A 149 -10.54 -5.10 -2.68
CA VAL A 149 -11.98 -5.34 -2.71
C VAL A 149 -12.29 -6.80 -2.99
N ALA A 150 -11.74 -7.36 -4.05
CA ALA A 150 -12.02 -8.70 -4.55
C ALA A 150 -13.51 -8.93 -4.91
N GLY A 151 -14.02 -10.16 -4.74
CA GLY A 151 -15.41 -10.47 -5.06
C GLY A 151 -15.77 -10.12 -6.51
N ASP A 152 -16.87 -9.45 -6.72
CA ASP A 152 -17.35 -9.04 -8.05
C ASP A 152 -16.45 -8.03 -8.77
N TYR A 153 -15.50 -7.38 -8.06
CA TYR A 153 -14.55 -6.47 -8.67
C TYR A 153 -13.56 -7.19 -9.58
N VAL A 154 -13.17 -8.42 -9.24
CA VAL A 154 -12.17 -9.20 -10.01
C VAL A 154 -12.55 -9.33 -11.49
N ALA A 155 -13.82 -9.62 -11.78
CA ALA A 155 -14.32 -9.72 -13.17
C ALA A 155 -14.13 -8.42 -13.94
N ARG A 156 -14.39 -7.29 -13.29
CA ARG A 156 -14.27 -5.94 -13.86
C ARG A 156 -12.80 -5.55 -14.02
N GLU A 157 -11.97 -5.87 -13.03
CA GLU A 157 -10.54 -5.58 -13.03
C GLU A 157 -9.79 -6.34 -14.12
N VAL A 158 -10.11 -7.61 -14.33
CA VAL A 158 -9.59 -8.41 -15.45
C VAL A 158 -9.91 -7.74 -16.81
N GLN A 159 -11.07 -7.09 -16.94
CA GLN A 159 -11.43 -6.33 -18.14
C GLN A 159 -10.64 -5.03 -18.33
N CYS A 160 -10.15 -4.43 -17.22
CA CYS A 160 -9.33 -3.23 -17.26
C CYS A 160 -7.89 -3.47 -17.70
N LEU A 161 -7.38 -4.69 -17.51
CA LEU A 161 -5.97 -5.00 -17.74
C LEU A 161 -5.59 -4.90 -19.22
N ALA A 162 -4.41 -4.40 -19.47
CA ALA A 162 -3.74 -4.49 -20.77
C ALA A 162 -3.27 -5.93 -21.05
N GLU A 163 -2.69 -6.19 -22.21
CA GLU A 163 -1.98 -7.46 -22.47
C GLU A 163 -0.81 -7.60 -21.50
N ASP A 164 -0.56 -8.83 -21.02
CA ASP A 164 0.42 -9.16 -19.98
C ASP A 164 0.19 -8.45 -18.64
N GLY A 165 -1.03 -7.91 -18.43
CA GLY A 165 -1.42 -7.19 -17.22
C GLY A 165 -1.47 -8.07 -15.96
N ARG A 166 -1.32 -7.44 -14.81
CA ARG A 166 -1.22 -8.13 -13.51
C ARG A 166 -2.21 -7.57 -12.52
N LEU A 167 -3.06 -8.44 -11.96
CA LEU A 167 -3.97 -8.14 -10.85
C LEU A 167 -3.40 -8.74 -9.57
N VAL A 168 -3.22 -7.91 -8.54
CA VAL A 168 -2.76 -8.35 -7.23
C VAL A 168 -3.81 -8.06 -6.17
N ILE A 169 -4.41 -9.13 -5.63
CA ILE A 169 -5.42 -9.08 -4.57
C ILE A 169 -4.71 -9.13 -3.22
N ILE A 170 -4.96 -8.14 -2.37
CA ILE A 170 -4.35 -8.01 -1.03
C ILE A 170 -5.35 -8.05 0.12
N ALA A 171 -6.64 -7.94 -0.18
CA ALA A 171 -7.75 -8.10 0.77
C ALA A 171 -9.02 -8.52 0.02
N VAL A 172 -10.06 -8.90 0.76
CA VAL A 172 -11.31 -9.44 0.22
C VAL A 172 -12.53 -8.72 0.82
N GLN A 173 -12.48 -7.38 0.87
CA GLN A 173 -13.51 -6.57 1.53
C GLN A 173 -14.90 -6.71 0.86
N GLY A 174 -14.93 -6.98 -0.44
CA GLY A 174 -16.16 -7.20 -1.23
C GLY A 174 -16.57 -8.66 -1.36
N GLY A 175 -15.84 -9.59 -0.73
CA GLY A 175 -16.13 -11.02 -0.72
C GLY A 175 -14.97 -11.88 -1.18
N VAL A 176 -15.02 -13.17 -0.85
CA VAL A 176 -13.97 -14.15 -1.16
C VAL A 176 -14.18 -14.86 -2.49
N ASP A 177 -15.43 -14.93 -2.97
CA ASP A 177 -15.77 -15.60 -4.21
C ASP A 177 -15.67 -14.63 -5.39
N ALA A 178 -14.97 -15.03 -6.43
CA ALA A 178 -14.81 -14.25 -7.65
C ALA A 178 -15.05 -15.10 -8.89
N ARG A 179 -15.76 -14.56 -9.89
CA ARG A 179 -15.93 -15.17 -11.21
C ARG A 179 -15.36 -14.23 -12.26
N PHE A 180 -14.61 -14.75 -13.21
CA PHE A 180 -14.04 -13.98 -14.30
C PHE A 180 -13.89 -14.82 -15.58
N ASP A 181 -13.76 -14.17 -16.72
CA ASP A 181 -13.57 -14.80 -18.03
C ASP A 181 -12.15 -15.38 -18.16
N ALA A 182 -12.03 -16.69 -18.00
CA ALA A 182 -10.76 -17.39 -18.19
C ALA A 182 -10.24 -17.30 -19.65
N GLY A 183 -11.15 -17.16 -20.63
CA GLY A 183 -10.78 -16.94 -22.01
C GLY A 183 -10.09 -15.57 -22.22
N LEU A 184 -10.54 -14.55 -21.49
CA LEU A 184 -9.86 -13.25 -21.50
C LEU A 184 -8.46 -13.33 -20.86
N LEU A 185 -8.35 -14.07 -19.75
CA LEU A 185 -7.07 -14.35 -19.10
C LEU A 185 -6.07 -14.98 -20.09
N LEU A 186 -6.53 -16.01 -20.82
CA LEU A 186 -5.72 -16.71 -21.82
C LEU A 186 -5.31 -15.78 -22.97
N ARG A 187 -6.28 -15.10 -23.60
CA ARG A 187 -6.04 -14.28 -24.79
C ARG A 187 -5.09 -13.12 -24.53
N ARG A 188 -5.17 -12.51 -23.34
CA ARG A 188 -4.33 -11.36 -22.95
C ARG A 188 -3.13 -11.73 -22.09
N ARG A 189 -2.90 -13.03 -21.82
CA ARG A 189 -1.77 -13.52 -21.00
C ARG A 189 -1.71 -12.90 -19.60
N LEU A 190 -2.89 -12.71 -18.98
CA LEU A 190 -3.00 -11.99 -17.71
C LEU A 190 -2.49 -12.83 -16.54
N THR A 191 -1.99 -12.16 -15.53
CA THR A 191 -1.65 -12.76 -14.23
C THR A 191 -2.64 -12.28 -13.19
N VAL A 192 -3.33 -13.21 -12.52
CA VAL A 192 -4.12 -12.94 -11.32
C VAL A 192 -3.44 -13.61 -10.14
N THR A 193 -3.09 -12.85 -9.13
CA THR A 193 -2.36 -13.33 -7.96
C THR A 193 -2.84 -12.63 -6.70
N GLY A 194 -2.47 -13.17 -5.54
CA GLY A 194 -2.76 -12.55 -4.26
C GLY A 194 -1.66 -12.81 -3.25
N SER A 195 -1.69 -12.10 -2.15
CA SER A 195 -0.75 -12.31 -1.06
C SER A 195 -1.32 -11.96 0.30
N THR A 196 -0.71 -12.57 1.31
CA THR A 196 -0.80 -12.14 2.71
C THR A 196 0.62 -11.93 3.22
N LEU A 197 0.84 -10.89 4.02
CA LEU A 197 2.17 -10.57 4.53
C LEU A 197 2.40 -11.10 5.94
N ARG A 198 1.38 -11.09 6.79
CA ARG A 198 1.49 -11.45 8.21
C ARG A 198 2.13 -12.82 8.46
N PRO A 199 1.76 -13.93 7.77
CA PRO A 199 2.33 -15.25 8.00
C PRO A 199 3.70 -15.48 7.31
N ARG A 200 4.22 -14.50 6.57
CA ARG A 200 5.50 -14.64 5.87
C ARG A 200 6.67 -14.69 6.87
N SER A 201 7.74 -15.38 6.49
CA SER A 201 8.93 -15.53 7.31
C SER A 201 9.61 -14.19 7.61
N VAL A 202 10.39 -14.16 8.69
CA VAL A 202 11.23 -13.01 9.05
C VAL A 202 12.19 -12.65 7.92
N ALA A 203 12.81 -13.66 7.27
CA ALA A 203 13.72 -13.44 6.14
C ALA A 203 13.01 -12.75 4.95
N PHE A 204 11.78 -13.17 4.62
CA PHE A 204 11.01 -12.54 3.55
C PHE A 204 10.70 -11.07 3.86
N LYS A 205 10.24 -10.77 5.08
CA LYS A 205 9.96 -9.40 5.50
C LYS A 205 11.23 -8.56 5.64
N GLY A 206 12.34 -9.19 6.06
CA GLY A 206 13.65 -8.54 6.12
C GLY A 206 14.16 -8.12 4.74
N ALA A 207 13.93 -8.91 3.71
CA ALA A 207 14.26 -8.53 2.33
C ALA A 207 13.45 -7.30 1.87
N ILE A 208 12.15 -7.24 2.21
CA ILE A 208 11.33 -6.05 1.94
C ILE A 208 11.86 -4.83 2.72
N ALA A 209 12.21 -4.99 4.00
CA ALA A 209 12.78 -3.92 4.80
C ALA A 209 14.07 -3.35 4.16
N ALA A 210 14.97 -4.24 3.71
CA ALA A 210 16.19 -3.84 3.03
C ALA A 210 15.91 -3.06 1.73
N ALA A 211 14.96 -3.53 0.92
CA ALA A 211 14.56 -2.85 -0.31
C ALA A 211 13.93 -1.47 -0.03
N LEU A 212 13.04 -1.37 0.96
CA LEU A 212 12.45 -0.10 1.39
C LEU A 212 13.52 0.88 1.84
N ARG A 213 14.47 0.44 2.68
CA ARG A 213 15.57 1.28 3.15
C ARG A 213 16.40 1.81 1.99
N GLN A 214 16.67 0.98 0.99
CA GLN A 214 17.50 1.35 -0.16
C GLN A 214 16.78 2.26 -1.15
N GLN A 215 15.52 1.98 -1.46
CA GLN A 215 14.77 2.62 -2.54
C GLN A 215 13.86 3.74 -2.06
N VAL A 216 13.15 3.53 -0.93
CA VAL A 216 12.05 4.40 -0.50
C VAL A 216 12.48 5.41 0.57
N TRP A 217 13.39 5.04 1.47
CA TRP A 217 13.88 5.96 2.50
C TRP A 217 14.45 7.26 1.90
N PRO A 218 15.26 7.22 0.82
CA PRO A 218 15.69 8.46 0.14
C PRO A 218 14.52 9.34 -0.34
N TRP A 219 13.40 8.76 -0.80
CA TRP A 219 12.22 9.52 -1.22
C TRP A 219 11.51 10.18 -0.03
N LEU A 220 11.45 9.50 1.12
CA LEU A 220 10.91 10.06 2.36
C LEU A 220 11.78 11.22 2.86
N GLU A 221 13.09 11.04 2.91
CA GLU A 221 14.05 12.05 3.37
C GLU A 221 14.11 13.28 2.45
N ALA A 222 13.91 13.09 1.14
CA ALA A 222 13.78 14.18 0.18
C ALA A 222 12.40 14.84 0.18
N GLY A 223 11.43 14.34 0.97
CA GLY A 223 10.05 14.83 1.01
C GLY A 223 9.23 14.56 -0.26
N GLN A 224 9.72 13.67 -1.14
CA GLN A 224 9.02 13.25 -2.34
C GLN A 224 7.85 12.32 -2.01
N VAL A 225 8.01 11.51 -0.97
CA VAL A 225 6.96 10.66 -0.38
C VAL A 225 6.77 11.12 1.06
N LYS A 226 5.52 11.21 1.51
CA LYS A 226 5.18 11.68 2.87
C LYS A 226 4.16 10.76 3.53
N PRO A 227 4.28 10.51 4.84
CA PRO A 227 3.21 9.88 5.61
C PRO A 227 1.93 10.71 5.54
N VAL A 228 0.79 10.03 5.35
CA VAL A 228 -0.52 10.67 5.35
C VAL A 228 -1.26 10.24 6.62
N ILE A 229 -1.26 11.10 7.64
CA ILE A 229 -1.88 10.84 8.93
C ILE A 229 -3.15 11.67 9.04
N PHE A 230 -4.28 11.00 9.18
CA PHE A 230 -5.57 11.66 9.39
C PHE A 230 -5.75 12.14 10.82
N LYS A 231 -5.43 11.25 11.78
CA LYS A 231 -5.57 11.57 13.21
C LYS A 231 -4.67 10.69 14.08
N VAL A 232 -4.17 11.30 15.15
CA VAL A 232 -3.48 10.61 16.23
C VAL A 232 -4.45 10.49 17.42
N PHE A 233 -4.52 9.32 18.01
CA PHE A 233 -5.31 9.05 19.20
C PHE A 233 -4.41 8.66 20.37
N PRO A 234 -4.72 9.04 21.61
CA PRO A 234 -4.14 8.39 22.76
C PRO A 234 -4.40 6.87 22.71
N ALA A 235 -3.47 6.04 23.14
CA ALA A 235 -3.62 4.58 23.13
C ALA A 235 -4.88 4.09 23.86
N ALA A 236 -5.27 4.79 24.93
CA ALA A 236 -6.51 4.51 25.68
C ALA A 236 -7.79 4.69 24.83
N GLU A 237 -7.72 5.45 23.74
CA GLU A 237 -8.85 5.69 22.82
C GLU A 237 -8.85 4.75 21.59
N ALA A 238 -8.16 3.62 21.64
CA ALA A 238 -8.07 2.67 20.53
C ALA A 238 -9.46 2.27 19.96
N ALA A 239 -10.46 2.09 20.83
CA ALA A 239 -11.84 1.79 20.41
C ALA A 239 -12.43 2.90 19.51
N ALA A 240 -12.21 4.17 19.85
CA ALA A 240 -12.66 5.30 19.04
C ALA A 240 -11.91 5.37 17.70
N ALA A 241 -10.62 5.05 17.69
CA ALA A 241 -9.83 4.97 16.47
C ALA A 241 -10.35 3.86 15.54
N HIS A 242 -10.70 2.68 16.05
CA HIS A 242 -11.32 1.60 15.28
C HIS A 242 -12.68 2.01 14.71
N THR A 243 -13.54 2.63 15.52
CA THR A 243 -14.85 3.13 15.05
C THR A 243 -14.69 4.12 13.90
N LEU A 244 -13.74 5.05 14.00
CA LEU A 244 -13.45 5.99 12.92
C LEU A 244 -12.91 5.27 11.66
N MET A 245 -12.04 4.27 11.83
CA MET A 245 -11.51 3.49 10.72
C MET A 245 -12.63 2.74 9.97
N GLU A 246 -13.53 2.11 10.69
CA GLU A 246 -14.67 1.35 10.13
C GLU A 246 -15.69 2.25 9.44
N SER A 247 -15.80 3.53 9.83
CA SER A 247 -16.66 4.51 9.16
C SER A 247 -16.22 4.86 7.73
N ASN A 248 -15.00 4.51 7.34
CA ASN A 248 -14.39 4.88 6.04
C ASN A 248 -14.37 6.40 5.74
N GLN A 249 -14.44 7.26 6.76
CA GLN A 249 -14.42 8.73 6.58
C GLN A 249 -13.00 9.30 6.49
N HIS A 250 -12.00 8.58 6.99
CA HIS A 250 -10.61 9.01 7.01
C HIS A 250 -9.92 8.89 5.65
N ILE A 251 -8.81 9.62 5.49
CA ILE A 251 -7.86 9.55 4.38
C ILE A 251 -6.49 9.26 4.97
N GLY A 252 -5.85 8.15 4.56
CA GLY A 252 -4.54 7.75 5.10
C GLY A 252 -4.63 6.97 6.40
N LYS A 253 -3.80 7.32 7.39
CA LYS A 253 -3.56 6.52 8.60
C LYS A 253 -4.16 7.14 9.85
N LEU A 254 -4.60 6.28 10.76
CA LEU A 254 -4.87 6.59 12.15
C LEU A 254 -3.72 6.00 12.97
N VAL A 255 -3.19 6.77 13.91
CA VAL A 255 -2.03 6.36 14.72
C VAL A 255 -2.43 6.42 16.20
N LEU A 256 -2.01 5.42 16.96
CA LEU A 256 -2.12 5.41 18.42
C LEU A 256 -0.78 5.84 19.02
N ALA A 257 -0.82 6.69 20.03
CA ALA A 257 0.34 7.18 20.75
C ALA A 257 0.19 6.89 22.27
N TRP A 258 1.29 6.49 22.90
CA TRP A 258 1.41 6.25 24.34
C TRP A 258 2.00 7.44 25.05
#